data_6bcc1d57385d7222628fc12d6bc1fed3
#
_entry.id   6bcc1d57385d7222628fc12d6bc1fed3
#
_cell.length_a   1.000
_cell.length_b   1.000
_cell.length_c   1.000
_cell.angle_alpha   90.00
_cell.angle_beta   90.00
_cell.angle_gamma   90.00
#
_symmetry.space_group_name_H-M   'P 1'
#
loop_
_entity.id
_entity.type
_entity.pdbx_description
1 polymer ?
#
loop_
_entity_poly.entity_id
_entity_poly.type
_entity_poly.pdbx_seq_one_letter_code
_entity_poly.pdbx_strand_id
1 'polypeptide(L)'
;MDHTPAFTHSAIPPVHTGPRNPGDAWVEGEHGRFWGRFGAAGVLAFDPAKGVLLQHRAIWSHNGGTWGLPGGALHQDEEAVAGALRESYEEAAVPAENVDVLFTSVLDLGYWSYTTVVVLVREAFDPVISDPESLELLWIPLAEVDSKELHPGFAAAWPELRKRLET
;
A
#
# COMPACT_ATOMS: atom_id res chain seq x y z
N MET A 1 22.03 -13.81 -3.76
CA MET A 1 21.69 -13.06 -2.56
C MET A 1 20.28 -12.57 -2.69
N ASP A 2 19.47 -13.08 -1.83
CA ASP A 2 18.06 -12.81 -1.91
C ASP A 2 17.78 -11.39 -1.41
N HIS A 3 17.50 -10.51 -2.34
CA HIS A 3 17.04 -9.18 -1.98
C HIS A 3 15.53 -9.20 -1.87
N THR A 4 15.05 -9.84 -0.83
CA THR A 4 13.72 -9.55 -0.42
C THR A 4 13.69 -8.06 -0.14
N PRO A 5 12.85 -7.30 -0.80
CA PRO A 5 12.78 -5.88 -0.54
C PRO A 5 12.44 -5.72 0.93
N ALA A 6 13.44 -5.36 1.67
CA ALA A 6 13.23 -5.12 3.06
C ALA A 6 12.33 -3.91 3.17
N PHE A 7 11.17 -4.14 3.68
CA PHE A 7 10.43 -3.10 4.33
C PHE A 7 11.30 -2.76 5.51
N THR A 8 12.16 -1.82 5.33
CA THR A 8 13.27 -1.63 6.22
C THR A 8 12.87 -1.42 7.66
N HIS A 9 13.74 -1.81 8.48
CA HIS A 9 13.63 -1.73 9.90
C HIS A 9 13.47 -0.28 10.37
N SER A 10 12.25 0.13 10.63
CA SER A 10 12.02 1.34 11.37
C SER A 10 11.86 0.95 12.83
N ALA A 11 12.60 1.61 13.70
CA ALA A 11 12.44 1.43 15.13
C ALA A 11 11.17 2.15 15.64
N ILE A 12 10.60 3.01 14.81
CA ILE A 12 9.42 3.80 15.18
C ILE A 12 8.19 3.14 14.58
N PRO A 13 7.24 2.67 15.40
CA PRO A 13 6.00 2.10 14.88
C PRO A 13 5.16 3.16 14.18
N PRO A 14 4.29 2.76 13.24
CA PRO A 14 3.35 3.68 12.61
C PRO A 14 2.50 4.42 13.65
N VAL A 15 2.15 5.65 13.33
CA VAL A 15 1.33 6.47 14.21
C VAL A 15 -0.13 6.05 14.09
N HIS A 16 -0.76 5.83 15.23
CA HIS A 16 -2.18 5.53 15.32
C HIS A 16 -2.93 6.65 16.00
N THR A 17 -4.07 7.00 15.44
CA THR A 17 -4.94 8.04 15.96
C THR A 17 -6.18 7.47 16.67
N GLY A 18 -6.22 6.18 16.93
CA GLY A 18 -7.36 5.52 17.57
C GLY A 18 -6.95 4.33 18.42
N PRO A 19 -7.91 3.56 18.93
CA PRO A 19 -7.61 2.34 19.69
C PRO A 19 -6.77 1.39 18.85
N ARG A 20 -5.75 0.80 19.47
CA ARG A 20 -4.92 -0.18 18.78
C ARG A 20 -5.70 -1.44 18.47
N ASN A 21 -5.55 -1.90 17.24
CA ASN A 21 -6.08 -3.17 16.80
C ASN A 21 -5.07 -4.28 17.13
N PRO A 22 -5.51 -5.51 17.48
CA PRO A 22 -4.59 -6.63 17.69
C PRO A 22 -3.68 -6.95 16.50
N GLY A 23 -4.07 -6.55 15.28
CA GLY A 23 -3.23 -6.69 14.09
C GLY A 23 -2.07 -5.72 14.03
N ASP A 24 -2.07 -4.66 14.85
CA ASP A 24 -1.06 -3.61 14.84
C ASP A 24 0.16 -4.05 15.66
N ALA A 25 0.99 -4.87 15.06
CA ALA A 25 2.17 -5.41 15.71
C ALA A 25 3.25 -5.74 14.68
N TRP A 26 4.50 -5.70 15.12
CA TRP A 26 5.63 -6.15 14.32
C TRP A 26 5.69 -7.68 14.34
N VAL A 27 5.99 -8.26 13.18
CA VAL A 27 6.32 -9.69 13.07
C VAL A 27 7.72 -9.83 12.48
N GLU A 28 8.48 -10.80 12.96
CA GLU A 28 9.86 -11.04 12.54
C GLU A 28 10.01 -12.45 11.98
N GLY A 29 10.85 -12.58 10.96
CA GLY A 29 11.18 -13.86 10.36
C GLY A 29 12.45 -13.76 9.53
N GLU A 30 12.70 -14.75 8.68
CA GLU A 30 13.94 -14.82 7.93
C GLU A 30 14.12 -13.71 6.89
N HIS A 31 13.03 -13.05 6.49
CA HIS A 31 13.09 -11.96 5.50
C HIS A 31 13.04 -10.57 6.14
N GLY A 32 13.11 -10.50 7.46
CA GLY A 32 13.10 -9.24 8.17
C GLY A 32 11.83 -9.01 8.98
N ARG A 33 11.62 -7.77 9.34
CA ARG A 33 10.56 -7.33 10.23
C ARG A 33 9.51 -6.54 9.46
N PHE A 34 8.25 -6.90 9.67
CA PHE A 34 7.13 -6.28 8.97
C PHE A 34 6.01 -5.90 9.92
N TRP A 35 5.26 -4.87 9.55
CA TRP A 35 4.12 -4.41 10.34
C TRP A 35 2.85 -5.09 9.86
N GLY A 36 2.13 -5.71 10.78
CA GLY A 36 0.88 -6.38 10.53
C GLY A 36 0.90 -7.83 10.97
N ARG A 37 0.37 -8.11 12.15
CA ARG A 37 0.33 -9.47 12.71
C ARG A 37 -0.42 -10.45 11.80
N PHE A 38 -1.49 -9.97 11.15
CA PHE A 38 -2.32 -10.78 10.26
C PHE A 38 -2.06 -10.47 8.79
N GLY A 39 -0.90 -9.87 8.50
CA GLY A 39 -0.55 -9.40 7.17
C GLY A 39 -0.94 -7.94 6.97
N ALA A 40 -0.67 -7.44 5.79
CA ALA A 40 -1.00 -6.08 5.40
C ALA A 40 -1.55 -6.05 3.98
N ALA A 41 -2.25 -4.99 3.63
CA ALA A 41 -2.80 -4.83 2.30
C ALA A 41 -2.92 -3.36 1.93
N GLY A 42 -2.83 -3.07 0.64
CA GLY A 42 -2.97 -1.72 0.12
C GLY A 42 -3.67 -1.71 -1.22
N VAL A 43 -4.10 -0.53 -1.63
CA VAL A 43 -4.84 -0.33 -2.88
C VAL A 43 -3.95 0.36 -3.91
N LEU A 44 -3.87 -0.23 -5.10
CA LEU A 44 -3.35 0.44 -6.28
C LEU A 44 -4.55 0.84 -7.13
N ALA A 45 -4.93 2.11 -7.02
CA ALA A 45 -6.06 2.65 -7.79
C ALA A 45 -5.56 3.09 -9.16
N PHE A 46 -6.18 2.55 -10.22
CA PHE A 46 -5.85 2.87 -11.60
C PHE A 46 -6.99 3.63 -12.26
N ASP A 47 -6.67 4.83 -12.73
CA ASP A 47 -7.54 5.63 -13.57
C ASP A 47 -6.90 5.71 -14.96
N PRO A 48 -7.52 5.16 -16.01
CA PRO A 48 -6.91 5.15 -17.35
C PRO A 48 -6.50 6.52 -17.86
N ALA A 49 -7.15 7.59 -17.39
CA ALA A 49 -6.83 8.95 -17.81
C ALA A 49 -5.69 9.58 -17.00
N LYS A 50 -5.52 9.17 -15.75
CA LYS A 50 -4.59 9.81 -14.80
C LYS A 50 -3.40 8.96 -14.41
N GLY A 51 -3.51 7.64 -14.51
CA GLY A 51 -2.51 6.71 -14.05
C GLY A 51 -2.86 6.07 -12.71
N VAL A 52 -1.89 5.88 -11.85
CA VAL A 52 -2.09 5.23 -10.54
C VAL A 52 -1.94 6.23 -9.40
N LEU A 53 -2.71 6.01 -8.35
CA LEU A 53 -2.64 6.85 -7.15
C LEU A 53 -1.53 6.36 -6.23
N LEU A 54 -0.53 7.20 -6.02
CA LEU A 54 0.58 6.90 -5.13
C LEU A 54 0.60 7.86 -3.95
N GLN A 55 1.06 7.32 -2.81
CA GLN A 55 1.23 8.04 -1.56
C GLN A 55 2.71 8.35 -1.36
N HIS A 56 3.05 9.62 -1.18
CA HIS A 56 4.38 10.05 -0.78
C HIS A 56 4.47 9.98 0.74
N ARG A 57 5.31 9.10 1.24
CA ARG A 57 5.39 8.82 2.67
C ARG A 57 6.20 9.89 3.39
N ALA A 58 5.73 10.30 4.57
CA ALA A 58 6.43 11.27 5.40
C ALA A 58 7.84 10.76 5.74
N ILE A 59 8.81 11.67 5.80
CA ILE A 59 10.22 11.33 6.00
C ILE A 59 10.46 10.56 7.30
N TRP A 60 9.71 10.87 8.35
CA TRP A 60 9.83 10.22 9.66
C TRP A 60 9.14 8.85 9.73
N SER A 61 8.36 8.49 8.73
CA SER A 61 7.65 7.20 8.71
C SER A 61 8.56 6.06 8.24
N HIS A 62 8.05 4.83 8.36
CA HIS A 62 8.72 3.65 7.85
C HIS A 62 8.88 3.77 6.32
N ASN A 63 10.11 3.62 5.82
CA ASN A 63 10.47 3.90 4.43
C ASN A 63 10.09 5.33 4.00
N GLY A 64 10.33 6.29 4.88
CA GLY A 64 9.99 7.68 4.66
C GLY A 64 10.65 8.28 3.42
N GLY A 65 9.95 9.21 2.79
CA GLY A 65 10.39 9.85 1.56
C GLY A 65 10.15 9.04 0.30
N THR A 66 9.71 7.78 0.41
CA THR A 66 9.39 6.95 -0.75
C THR A 66 7.92 7.05 -1.13
N TRP A 67 7.62 6.63 -2.35
CA TRP A 67 6.26 6.56 -2.87
C TRP A 67 5.74 5.13 -2.82
N GLY A 68 4.58 4.95 -2.25
CA GLY A 68 3.96 3.63 -2.11
C GLY A 68 2.45 3.71 -2.24
N LEU A 69 1.78 2.70 -1.70
CA LEU A 69 0.33 2.58 -1.77
C LEU A 69 -0.31 2.96 -0.43
N PRO A 70 -1.49 3.59 -0.44
CA PRO A 70 -2.28 3.68 0.78
C PRO A 70 -2.69 2.28 1.22
N GLY A 71 -2.44 1.96 2.47
CA GLY A 71 -2.70 0.63 3.01
C GLY A 71 -2.20 0.51 4.45
N GLY A 72 -2.33 -0.65 5.02
CA GLY A 72 -1.91 -0.91 6.39
C GLY A 72 -2.16 -2.33 6.85
N ALA A 73 -2.01 -2.54 8.15
CA ALA A 73 -2.18 -3.85 8.77
C ALA A 73 -3.63 -4.32 8.72
N LEU A 74 -3.81 -5.60 8.45
CA LEU A 74 -5.14 -6.23 8.50
C LEU A 74 -5.57 -6.42 9.95
N HIS A 75 -6.89 -6.33 10.17
CA HIS A 75 -7.50 -6.72 11.43
C HIS A 75 -7.58 -8.25 11.51
N GLN A 76 -7.76 -8.77 12.71
CA GLN A 76 -8.00 -10.20 12.90
C GLN A 76 -9.24 -10.62 12.11
N ASP A 77 -9.11 -11.73 11.35
CA ASP A 77 -10.19 -12.28 10.52
C ASP A 77 -10.67 -11.35 9.39
N GLU A 78 -9.94 -10.30 9.09
CA GLU A 78 -10.27 -9.40 7.99
C GLU A 78 -9.69 -9.93 6.67
N GLU A 79 -10.51 -9.97 5.63
CA GLU A 79 -10.04 -10.32 4.30
C GLU A 79 -9.18 -9.20 3.72
N ALA A 80 -8.17 -9.56 2.93
CA ALA A 80 -7.21 -8.59 2.39
C ALA A 80 -7.87 -7.50 1.55
N VAL A 81 -8.84 -7.85 0.70
CA VAL A 81 -9.54 -6.87 -0.13
C VAL A 81 -10.30 -5.88 0.74
N ALA A 82 -11.05 -6.37 1.73
CA ALA A 82 -11.80 -5.50 2.64
C ALA A 82 -10.87 -4.59 3.43
N GLY A 83 -9.76 -5.14 3.92
CA GLY A 83 -8.78 -4.37 4.69
C GLY A 83 -8.09 -3.31 3.85
N ALA A 84 -7.72 -3.64 2.60
CA ALA A 84 -7.10 -2.68 1.70
C ALA A 84 -8.06 -1.52 1.39
N LEU A 85 -9.31 -1.81 1.12
CA LEU A 85 -10.31 -0.77 0.86
C LEU A 85 -10.56 0.10 2.09
N ARG A 86 -10.62 -0.51 3.27
CA ARG A 86 -10.76 0.23 4.52
C ARG A 86 -9.57 1.18 4.75
N GLU A 87 -8.34 0.64 4.66
CA GLU A 87 -7.14 1.44 4.87
C GLU A 87 -7.00 2.57 3.85
N SER A 88 -7.27 2.30 2.58
CA SER A 88 -7.17 3.33 1.55
C SER A 88 -8.21 4.43 1.73
N TYR A 89 -9.38 4.11 2.27
CA TYR A 89 -10.36 5.12 2.62
C TYR A 89 -9.89 5.97 3.80
N GLU A 90 -9.35 5.32 4.84
CA GLU A 90 -8.85 6.02 6.03
C GLU A 90 -7.68 6.94 5.71
N GLU A 91 -6.76 6.52 4.85
CA GLU A 91 -5.54 7.27 4.57
C GLU A 91 -5.67 8.27 3.42
N ALA A 92 -6.45 7.93 2.41
CA ALA A 92 -6.47 8.66 1.15
C ALA A 92 -7.87 9.03 0.68
N ALA A 93 -8.90 8.67 1.44
CA ALA A 93 -10.31 8.90 1.09
C ALA A 93 -10.70 8.26 -0.25
N VAL A 94 -10.13 7.09 -0.57
CA VAL A 94 -10.54 6.33 -1.76
C VAL A 94 -11.91 5.71 -1.48
N PRO A 95 -12.96 6.13 -2.21
CA PRO A 95 -14.31 5.62 -1.94
C PRO A 95 -14.50 4.24 -2.59
N ALA A 96 -14.86 3.25 -1.78
CA ALA A 96 -15.05 1.89 -2.28
C ALA A 96 -16.13 1.79 -3.36
N GLU A 97 -17.14 2.63 -3.29
CA GLU A 97 -18.24 2.67 -4.26
C GLU A 97 -17.84 3.21 -5.62
N ASN A 98 -16.68 3.87 -5.73
CA ASN A 98 -16.20 4.46 -6.99
C ASN A 98 -15.23 3.57 -7.75
N VAL A 99 -14.90 2.40 -7.21
CA VAL A 99 -13.86 1.54 -7.77
C VAL A 99 -14.34 0.10 -7.92
N ASP A 100 -13.75 -0.61 -8.88
CA ASP A 100 -13.98 -2.04 -9.08
C ASP A 100 -12.67 -2.79 -8.93
N VAL A 101 -12.67 -3.87 -8.17
CA VAL A 101 -11.48 -4.71 -8.01
C VAL A 101 -11.17 -5.42 -9.32
N LEU A 102 -9.95 -5.20 -9.85
CA LEU A 102 -9.50 -5.87 -11.06
C LEU A 102 -8.80 -7.20 -10.76
N PHE A 103 -7.86 -7.16 -9.82
CA PHE A 103 -7.10 -8.34 -9.41
C PHE A 103 -6.33 -8.05 -8.14
N THR A 104 -5.79 -9.10 -7.53
CA THR A 104 -4.92 -8.99 -6.37
C THR A 104 -3.56 -9.60 -6.69
N SER A 105 -2.53 -9.09 -6.02
CA SER A 105 -1.17 -9.62 -6.10
C SER A 105 -0.64 -9.79 -4.68
N VAL A 106 -0.21 -11.00 -4.34
CA VAL A 106 0.20 -11.34 -2.98
C VAL A 106 1.69 -11.63 -2.91
N LEU A 107 2.38 -10.92 -2.02
CA LEU A 107 3.72 -11.29 -1.60
C LEU A 107 3.56 -12.10 -0.31
N ASP A 108 3.84 -13.40 -0.37
CA ASP A 108 3.70 -14.29 0.77
C ASP A 108 5.07 -14.77 1.23
N LEU A 109 5.48 -14.35 2.43
CA LEU A 109 6.75 -14.74 3.03
C LEU A 109 6.58 -15.87 4.05
N GLY A 110 5.39 -16.45 4.15
CA GLY A 110 5.06 -17.50 5.09
C GLY A 110 4.56 -16.95 6.42
N TYR A 111 5.40 -16.23 7.13
CA TYR A 111 5.03 -15.63 8.42
C TYR A 111 4.35 -14.26 8.29
N TRP A 112 4.40 -13.67 7.09
CA TRP A 112 3.79 -12.37 6.80
C TRP A 112 3.45 -12.31 5.31
N SER A 113 2.40 -11.59 4.97
CA SER A 113 2.03 -11.37 3.58
C SER A 113 1.60 -9.93 3.35
N TYR A 114 1.78 -9.46 2.12
CA TYR A 114 1.25 -8.18 1.66
C TYR A 114 0.41 -8.42 0.41
N THR A 115 -0.82 -7.96 0.45
CA THR A 115 -1.73 -8.05 -0.70
C THR A 115 -1.92 -6.69 -1.33
N THR A 116 -1.55 -6.57 -2.60
CA THR A 116 -1.89 -5.40 -3.40
C THR A 116 -3.23 -5.65 -4.07
N VAL A 117 -4.20 -4.80 -3.78
CA VAL A 117 -5.53 -4.86 -4.40
C VAL A 117 -5.57 -3.81 -5.50
N VAL A 118 -5.58 -4.24 -6.75
CA VAL A 118 -5.62 -3.35 -7.90
C VAL A 118 -7.06 -3.08 -8.26
N VAL A 119 -7.43 -1.80 -8.29
CA VAL A 119 -8.80 -1.38 -8.55
C VAL A 119 -8.85 -0.44 -9.74
N LEU A 120 -9.93 -0.54 -10.51
CA LEU A 120 -10.22 0.38 -11.60
C LEU A 120 -11.11 1.50 -11.08
N VAL A 121 -10.74 2.73 -11.33
CA VAL A 121 -11.56 3.89 -10.98
C VAL A 121 -12.71 3.98 -11.98
N ARG A 122 -13.93 3.73 -11.51
CA ARG A 122 -15.14 3.81 -12.32
C ARG A 122 -15.73 5.22 -12.30
N GLU A 123 -15.67 5.88 -11.14
CA GLU A 123 -16.08 7.26 -10.98
C GLU A 123 -14.94 8.07 -10.37
N ALA A 124 -14.58 9.17 -11.00
CA ALA A 124 -13.50 10.01 -10.52
C ALA A 124 -13.75 10.50 -9.08
N PHE A 125 -12.68 10.61 -8.32
CA PHE A 125 -12.72 11.17 -6.98
C PHE A 125 -11.42 11.94 -6.72
N ASP A 126 -11.47 12.83 -5.73
CA ASP A 126 -10.30 13.57 -5.30
C ASP A 126 -9.76 12.94 -4.01
N PRO A 127 -8.56 12.35 -4.04
CA PRO A 127 -7.97 11.79 -2.83
C PRO A 127 -7.67 12.90 -1.82
N VAL A 128 -7.82 12.57 -0.53
CA VAL A 128 -7.59 13.51 0.56
C VAL A 128 -6.61 12.90 1.53
N ILE A 129 -5.56 13.63 1.89
CA ILE A 129 -4.63 13.21 2.92
C ILE A 129 -5.36 13.22 4.25
N SER A 130 -5.53 12.03 4.82
CA SER A 130 -6.21 11.84 6.10
C SER A 130 -5.31 11.22 7.15
N ASP A 131 -4.03 11.01 6.81
CA ASP A 131 -3.05 10.34 7.65
C ASP A 131 -1.80 11.20 7.75
N PRO A 132 -1.29 11.47 8.98
CA PRO A 132 -0.06 12.26 9.16
C PRO A 132 1.18 11.60 8.54
N GLU A 133 1.12 10.32 8.18
CA GLU A 133 2.22 9.63 7.51
C GLU A 133 2.31 9.94 6.02
N SER A 134 1.36 10.68 5.46
CA SER A 134 1.35 11.05 4.05
C SER A 134 1.76 12.49 3.85
N LEU A 135 2.70 12.74 2.92
CA LEU A 135 3.07 14.08 2.49
C LEU A 135 2.21 14.52 1.31
N GLU A 136 1.98 13.61 0.36
CA GLU A 136 1.25 13.88 -0.85
C GLU A 136 0.51 12.64 -1.32
N LEU A 137 -0.57 12.86 -2.06
CA LEU A 137 -1.27 11.82 -2.81
C LEU A 137 -1.37 12.34 -4.24
N LEU A 138 -0.75 11.64 -5.18
CA LEU A 138 -0.70 12.07 -6.58
C LEU A 138 -1.08 10.94 -7.53
N TRP A 139 -1.78 11.29 -8.58
CA TRP A 139 -2.00 10.43 -9.73
C TRP A 139 -0.75 10.51 -10.60
N ILE A 140 -0.11 9.36 -10.84
CA ILE A 140 1.14 9.27 -11.61
C ILE A 140 0.87 8.43 -12.86
N PRO A 141 1.11 8.98 -14.05
CA PRO A 141 1.00 8.19 -15.29
C PRO A 141 1.88 6.95 -15.23
N LEU A 142 1.42 5.84 -15.80
CA LEU A 142 2.15 4.57 -15.72
C LEU A 142 3.62 4.69 -16.15
N ALA A 143 3.88 5.46 -17.20
CA ALA A 143 5.22 5.63 -17.73
C ALA A 143 6.15 6.44 -16.82
N GLU A 144 5.60 7.14 -15.82
CA GLU A 144 6.37 8.01 -14.93
C GLU A 144 6.57 7.43 -13.54
N VAL A 145 5.95 6.29 -13.24
CA VAL A 145 6.07 5.67 -11.91
C VAL A 145 7.52 5.35 -11.56
N ASP A 146 8.27 4.82 -12.53
CA ASP A 146 9.69 4.47 -12.33
C ASP A 146 10.58 5.68 -12.05
N SER A 147 10.12 6.89 -12.33
CA SER A 147 10.88 8.11 -12.06
C SER A 147 10.84 8.52 -10.59
N LYS A 148 9.95 7.90 -9.82
CA LYS A 148 9.80 8.18 -8.39
C LYS A 148 10.68 7.24 -7.56
N GLU A 149 11.07 7.70 -6.39
CA GLU A 149 11.74 6.82 -5.42
C GLU A 149 10.66 5.96 -4.76
N LEU A 150 10.54 4.72 -5.23
CA LEU A 150 9.46 3.84 -4.82
C LEU A 150 9.79 3.11 -3.52
N HIS A 151 8.75 2.88 -2.71
CA HIS A 151 8.82 1.97 -1.57
C HIS A 151 9.37 0.63 -2.06
N PRO A 152 10.35 0.01 -1.37
CA PRO A 152 11.01 -1.21 -1.88
C PRO A 152 10.07 -2.34 -2.27
N GLY A 153 9.04 -2.59 -1.47
CA GLY A 153 8.06 -3.62 -1.78
C GLY A 153 7.25 -3.31 -3.03
N PHE A 154 6.85 -2.06 -3.19
CA PHE A 154 6.13 -1.64 -4.37
C PHE A 154 7.04 -1.65 -5.60
N ALA A 155 8.29 -1.20 -5.46
CA ALA A 155 9.26 -1.22 -6.56
C ALA A 155 9.43 -2.64 -7.12
N ALA A 156 9.52 -3.63 -6.24
CA ALA A 156 9.69 -5.03 -6.64
C ALA A 156 8.44 -5.56 -7.39
N ALA A 157 7.26 -5.13 -7.01
CA ALA A 157 6.00 -5.59 -7.61
C ALA A 157 5.61 -4.83 -8.87
N TRP A 158 6.10 -3.60 -9.03
CA TRP A 158 5.62 -2.69 -10.06
C TRP A 158 5.75 -3.21 -11.49
N PRO A 159 6.88 -3.83 -11.93
CA PRO A 159 6.98 -4.31 -13.31
C PRO A 159 5.85 -5.25 -13.72
N GLU A 160 5.51 -6.20 -12.85
CA GLU A 160 4.43 -7.14 -13.14
C GLU A 160 3.06 -6.49 -13.07
N LEU A 161 2.85 -5.60 -12.09
CA LEU A 161 1.60 -4.86 -11.96
C LEU A 161 1.36 -3.99 -13.19
N ARG A 162 2.39 -3.26 -13.63
CA ARG A 162 2.31 -2.41 -14.81
C ARG A 162 1.96 -3.22 -16.04
N LYS A 163 2.61 -4.36 -16.23
CA LYS A 163 2.36 -5.24 -17.37
C LYS A 163 0.90 -5.68 -17.42
N ARG A 164 0.34 -6.03 -16.27
CA ARG A 164 -1.06 -6.44 -16.19
C ARG A 164 -2.02 -5.29 -16.45
N LEU A 165 -1.68 -4.07 -16.05
CA LEU A 165 -2.50 -2.89 -16.30
C LEU A 165 -2.48 -2.46 -17.77
N GLU A 166 -1.40 -2.76 -18.48
CA GLU A 166 -1.24 -2.39 -19.88
C GLU A 166 -1.89 -3.37 -20.88
N THR A 167 -2.40 -4.49 -20.40
CA THR A 167 -3.04 -5.49 -21.27
C THR A 167 -4.53 -5.27 -21.47
#